data_2ba285e790bdfe2ad7d6138a9c79c007
#
_entry.id   2ba285e790bdfe2ad7d6138a9c79c007
#
_cell.length_a   1.000
_cell.length_b   1.000
_cell.length_c   1.000
_cell.angle_alpha   90.00
_cell.angle_beta   90.00
_cell.angle_gamma   90.00
#
_symmetry.space_group_name_H-M   'P 1'
#
loop_
_entity.id
_entity.type
_entity.pdbx_description
1 polymer ?
#
loop_
_entity_poly.entity_id
_entity_poly.type
_entity_poly.pdbx_seq_one_letter_code
_entity_poly.pdbx_strand_id
1 'polypeptide(L)'
;MNMKNEEKIYQLNTYNIAEYTSTDYTDNDIAILGDFKNLLFNKYFKLNANIYVVCVKGRLQININTQKYAIYPGEMLICMPNMILSNCTTSSDFKGAHVLSVDPDYTEVPS
;
A
#
# COMPACT_ATOMS: atom_id res chain seq x y z
N MET A 1 11.11 25.05 9.00
CA MET A 1 11.02 24.50 9.15
C MET A 1 11.21 23.64 9.00
N ASN A 2 11.28 23.06 9.01
CA ASN A 2 11.45 22.16 8.82
C ASN A 2 10.96 21.20 9.18
N MET A 3 10.38 20.95 9.04
CA MET A 3 9.75 20.04 9.30
C MET A 3 10.15 18.88 8.84
N LYS A 4 10.75 18.81 8.09
CA LYS A 4 11.18 17.78 7.58
C LYS A 4 11.43 16.75 8.46
N ASN A 5 11.76 16.95 9.47
CA ASN A 5 11.98 15.94 10.41
C ASN A 5 10.73 15.27 10.78
N GLU A 6 9.62 15.86 10.52
CA GLU A 6 8.39 15.18 10.83
C GLU A 6 7.97 14.23 9.75
N GLU A 7 8.61 14.26 8.60
CA GLU A 7 8.20 13.42 7.52
C GLU A 7 8.97 12.14 7.55
N LYS A 8 8.67 11.36 8.54
CA LYS A 8 9.30 10.08 8.72
C LYS A 8 8.76 9.09 7.70
N ILE A 9 9.65 8.32 7.10
CA ILE A 9 9.27 7.30 6.13
C ILE A 9 9.42 5.95 6.79
N TYR A 10 8.31 5.21 6.83
CA TYR A 10 8.27 3.89 7.41
C TYR A 10 8.48 2.84 6.34
N GLN A 11 9.02 1.69 6.72
CA GLN A 11 9.15 0.56 5.82
C GLN A 11 7.93 -0.32 5.96
N LEU A 12 7.45 -0.89 4.85
CA LEU A 12 6.28 -1.74 4.86
C LEU A 12 6.56 -3.03 4.10
N ASN A 13 6.37 -4.16 4.79
CA ASN A 13 6.58 -5.47 4.20
C ASN A 13 5.62 -6.48 4.84
N THR A 14 5.69 -7.73 4.40
CA THR A 14 4.77 -8.75 4.90
C THR A 14 5.01 -9.10 6.36
N TYR A 15 6.18 -8.81 6.89
CA TYR A 15 6.49 -9.16 8.29
C TYR A 15 5.96 -8.13 9.27
N ASN A 16 5.87 -6.86 8.88
CA ASN A 16 5.47 -5.82 9.82
C ASN A 16 4.09 -5.22 9.53
N ILE A 17 3.41 -5.69 8.50
CA ILE A 17 2.15 -5.08 8.10
C ILE A 17 1.12 -5.11 9.23
N ALA A 18 1.09 -6.20 10.01
CA ALA A 18 0.09 -6.34 11.06
C ALA A 18 0.28 -5.34 12.19
N GLU A 19 1.47 -4.72 12.29
CA GLU A 19 1.71 -3.69 13.29
C GLU A 19 1.01 -2.39 12.94
N TYR A 20 0.68 -2.19 11.66
CA TYR A 20 0.15 -0.92 11.19
C TYR A 20 -1.33 -0.98 10.84
N THR A 21 -1.84 -2.15 10.48
CA THR A 21 -3.22 -2.26 10.05
C THR A 21 -3.74 -3.66 10.32
N SER A 22 -5.06 -3.80 10.33
CA SER A 22 -5.67 -5.11 10.43
C SER A 22 -5.48 -5.85 9.10
N THR A 23 -5.40 -7.17 9.20
CA THR A 23 -5.28 -8.01 8.01
C THR A 23 -6.35 -9.06 8.06
N ASP A 24 -6.94 -9.37 6.91
CA ASP A 24 -7.88 -10.47 6.81
C ASP A 24 -7.15 -11.80 6.73
N TYR A 25 -5.92 -11.76 6.23
CA TYR A 25 -5.08 -12.94 6.15
C TYR A 25 -3.63 -12.47 6.03
N THR A 26 -2.72 -13.17 6.68
CA THR A 26 -1.31 -12.85 6.55
C THR A 26 -0.46 -14.08 6.80
N ASP A 27 0.62 -14.20 6.02
CA ASP A 27 1.69 -15.14 6.28
C ASP A 27 2.99 -14.48 5.81
N ASN A 28 4.05 -15.24 5.58
CA ASN A 28 5.34 -14.64 5.22
C ASN A 28 5.35 -14.11 3.79
N ASP A 29 4.45 -14.57 2.95
CA ASP A 29 4.48 -14.24 1.53
C ASP A 29 3.41 -13.26 1.12
N ILE A 30 2.29 -13.20 1.81
CA ILE A 30 1.15 -12.44 1.37
C ILE A 30 0.35 -11.93 2.56
N ALA A 31 -0.26 -10.78 2.40
CA ALA A 31 -1.18 -10.24 3.39
C ALA A 31 -2.33 -9.58 2.66
N ILE A 32 -3.55 -9.86 3.11
CA ILE A 32 -4.74 -9.19 2.59
C ILE A 32 -5.13 -8.14 3.61
N LEU A 33 -5.10 -6.89 3.20
CA LEU A 33 -5.21 -5.76 4.11
C LEU A 33 -6.66 -5.38 4.35
N GLY A 34 -6.98 -5.09 5.61
CA GLY A 34 -8.33 -4.74 5.98
C GLY A 34 -8.63 -3.25 5.95
N ASP A 35 -7.62 -2.41 6.16
CA ASP A 35 -7.89 -0.98 6.31
C ASP A 35 -6.74 -0.16 5.75
N PHE A 36 -6.62 -0.19 4.43
CA PHE A 36 -5.52 0.44 3.74
C PHE A 36 -5.55 1.96 3.86
N LYS A 37 -6.74 2.54 3.82
CA LYS A 37 -6.88 3.98 3.85
C LYS A 37 -6.31 4.58 5.13
N ASN A 38 -6.62 3.99 6.27
CA ASN A 38 -6.12 4.50 7.54
C ASN A 38 -4.65 4.23 7.73
N LEU A 39 -4.15 3.14 7.13
CA LEU A 39 -2.72 2.86 7.16
C LEU A 39 -1.91 4.03 6.65
N LEU A 40 -2.36 4.66 5.57
CA LEU A 40 -1.59 5.72 4.92
C LEU A 40 -1.93 7.11 5.42
N PHE A 41 -2.81 7.23 6.42
CA PHE A 41 -3.20 8.55 6.91
C PHE A 41 -2.03 9.21 7.65
N ASN A 42 -1.60 10.35 7.13
CA ASN A 42 -0.49 11.12 7.70
C ASN A 42 0.82 10.35 7.82
N LYS A 43 1.01 9.34 6.98
CA LYS A 43 2.24 8.56 7.01
C LYS A 43 2.74 8.33 5.61
N TYR A 44 4.05 8.17 5.51
CA TYR A 44 4.72 7.82 4.26
C TYR A 44 5.32 6.43 4.45
N PHE A 45 4.98 5.52 3.55
CA PHE A 45 5.48 4.15 3.62
C PHE A 45 6.26 3.82 2.37
N LYS A 46 7.49 3.36 2.56
CA LYS A 46 8.30 2.84 1.47
C LYS A 46 8.09 1.33 1.42
N LEU A 47 7.74 0.85 0.24
CA LEU A 47 7.40 -0.56 0.08
C LEU A 47 8.65 -1.42 -0.01
N ASN A 48 8.63 -2.55 0.67
CA ASN A 48 9.60 -3.63 0.47
C ASN A 48 8.89 -4.86 -0.08
N ALA A 49 7.76 -4.63 -0.74
CA ALA A 49 6.93 -5.68 -1.31
C ALA A 49 6.05 -5.04 -2.36
N ASN A 50 5.29 -5.85 -3.09
CA ASN A 50 4.31 -5.34 -4.03
C ASN A 50 2.98 -5.15 -3.32
N ILE A 51 2.24 -4.12 -3.71
CA ILE A 51 0.85 -3.96 -3.28
C ILE A 51 -0.02 -3.90 -4.53
N TYR A 52 -1.06 -4.73 -4.54
CA TYR A 52 -2.04 -4.77 -5.61
C TYR A 52 -3.34 -4.23 -5.06
N VAL A 53 -3.88 -3.20 -5.70
CA VAL A 53 -5.13 -2.58 -5.27
C VAL A 53 -6.13 -2.74 -6.40
N VAL A 54 -7.27 -3.37 -6.09
CA VAL A 54 -8.31 -3.59 -7.08
C VAL A 54 -9.53 -2.78 -6.68
N CYS A 55 -10.12 -2.07 -7.62
CA CYS A 55 -11.34 -1.32 -7.39
C CYS A 55 -12.51 -2.04 -8.05
N VAL A 56 -13.51 -2.38 -7.26
CA VAL A 56 -14.73 -3.02 -7.77
C VAL A 56 -15.85 -2.00 -7.87
N LYS A 57 -15.90 -1.07 -6.92
CA LYS A 57 -16.94 -0.06 -6.87
C LYS A 57 -16.37 1.19 -6.28
N GLY A 58 -16.84 2.35 -6.73
CA GLY A 58 -16.38 3.62 -6.19
C GLY A 58 -15.06 4.06 -6.78
N ARG A 59 -14.24 4.70 -5.96
CA ARG A 59 -12.99 5.28 -6.41
C ARG A 59 -11.98 5.27 -5.28
N LEU A 60 -10.72 5.04 -5.63
CA LEU A 60 -9.61 5.16 -4.68
C LEU A 60 -8.57 6.11 -5.26
N GLN A 61 -8.04 7.01 -4.44
CA GLN A 61 -6.95 7.88 -4.80
C GLN A 61 -5.79 7.66 -3.85
N ILE A 62 -4.57 7.73 -4.36
CA ILE A 62 -3.38 7.50 -3.55
C ILE A 62 -2.22 8.29 -4.15
N ASN A 63 -1.34 8.77 -3.29
CA ASN A 63 -0.09 9.39 -3.74
C ASN A 63 1.00 8.34 -3.81
N ILE A 64 1.69 8.29 -4.95
CA ILE A 64 2.82 7.40 -5.14
C ILE A 64 3.98 8.28 -5.59
N ASN A 65 5.04 8.30 -4.80
CA ASN A 65 6.21 9.13 -5.10
C ASN A 65 5.80 10.57 -5.38
N THR A 66 4.90 11.09 -4.55
CA THR A 66 4.37 12.47 -4.60
C THR A 66 3.42 12.76 -5.75
N GLN A 67 3.09 11.79 -6.59
CA GLN A 67 2.10 11.98 -7.64
C GLN A 67 0.79 11.30 -7.25
N LYS A 68 -0.32 11.92 -7.64
CA LYS A 68 -1.63 11.43 -7.29
C LYS A 68 -2.15 10.51 -8.38
N TYR A 69 -2.63 9.34 -7.99
CA TYR A 69 -3.23 8.39 -8.89
C TYR A 69 -4.62 8.02 -8.39
N ALA A 70 -5.52 7.73 -9.30
CA ALA A 70 -6.87 7.30 -8.95
C ALA A 70 -7.21 6.06 -9.77
N ILE A 71 -7.97 5.14 -9.15
CA ILE A 71 -8.49 4.00 -9.87
C ILE A 71 -9.99 3.92 -9.68
N TYR A 72 -10.64 3.37 -10.69
CA TYR A 72 -12.09 3.28 -10.80
C TYR A 72 -12.49 1.83 -11.00
N PRO A 73 -13.79 1.51 -10.96
CA PRO A 73 -14.21 0.12 -11.06
C PRO A 73 -13.64 -0.59 -12.28
N GLY A 74 -13.11 -1.78 -12.03
CA GLY A 74 -12.48 -2.58 -13.07
C GLY A 74 -11.00 -2.32 -13.25
N GLU A 75 -10.44 -1.38 -12.50
CA GLU A 75 -9.02 -1.05 -12.62
C GLU A 75 -8.23 -1.61 -11.47
N MET A 76 -6.96 -1.84 -11.72
CA MET A 76 -6.03 -2.32 -10.71
C MET A 76 -4.80 -1.44 -10.72
N LEU A 77 -4.31 -1.14 -9.52
CA LEU A 77 -3.07 -0.39 -9.34
C LEU A 77 -2.04 -1.34 -8.76
N ILE A 78 -0.84 -1.34 -9.34
CA ILE A 78 0.26 -2.16 -8.86
C ILE A 78 1.34 -1.23 -8.33
N CYS A 79 1.63 -1.36 -7.04
CA CYS A 79 2.68 -0.58 -6.39
C CYS A 79 3.86 -1.50 -6.13
N MET A 80 5.04 -1.07 -6.53
CA MET A 80 6.22 -1.91 -6.56
C MET A 80 7.17 -1.56 -5.43
N PRO A 81 8.14 -2.43 -5.14
CA PRO A 81 9.13 -2.12 -4.10
C PRO A 81 9.84 -0.79 -4.38
N ASN A 82 10.17 -0.12 -3.31
CA ASN A 82 10.83 1.19 -3.28
C ASN A 82 9.93 2.37 -3.62
N MET A 83 8.69 2.13 -4.01
CA MET A 83 7.73 3.22 -4.14
C MET A 83 7.32 3.72 -2.76
N ILE A 84 7.06 5.00 -2.65
CA ILE A 84 6.62 5.62 -1.40
C ILE A 84 5.15 5.97 -1.54
N LEU A 85 4.34 5.38 -0.67
CA LEU A 85 2.89 5.57 -0.69
C LEU A 85 2.46 6.51 0.43
N SER A 86 1.45 7.33 0.16
CA SER A 86 0.88 8.21 1.17
C SER A 86 -0.51 8.64 0.76
N ASN A 87 -1.27 9.13 1.72
CA ASN A 87 -2.53 9.85 1.50
C ASN A 87 -3.51 9.11 0.60
N CYS A 88 -4.04 8.01 1.10
CA CYS A 88 -5.06 7.25 0.38
C CYS A 88 -6.44 7.71 0.81
N THR A 89 -7.30 8.02 -0.16
CA THR A 89 -8.70 8.35 0.11
C THR A 89 -9.58 7.51 -0.79
N THR A 90 -10.79 7.28 -0.34
CA THR A 90 -11.76 6.51 -1.11
C THR A 90 -13.11 7.21 -1.08
N SER A 91 -13.93 6.95 -2.10
CA SER A 91 -15.33 7.36 -2.04
C SER A 91 -16.04 6.52 -0.98
N SER A 92 -17.21 7.00 -0.54
CA SER A 92 -17.93 6.34 0.53
C SER A 92 -18.44 4.96 0.15
N ASP A 93 -18.61 4.73 -1.16
CA ASP A 93 -19.11 3.44 -1.64
C ASP A 93 -18.00 2.53 -2.15
N PHE A 94 -16.75 2.84 -1.85
CA PHE A 94 -15.63 2.06 -2.36
C PHE A 94 -15.69 0.62 -1.90
N LYS A 95 -15.47 -0.28 -2.84
CA LYS A 95 -15.26 -1.70 -2.58
C LYS A 95 -14.09 -2.17 -3.41
N GLY A 96 -13.22 -2.93 -2.80
CA GLY A 96 -12.05 -3.42 -3.49
C GLY A 96 -11.22 -4.30 -2.59
N ALA A 97 -10.01 -4.62 -3.04
CA ALA A 97 -9.10 -5.46 -2.30
C ALA A 97 -7.71 -4.87 -2.35
N HIS A 98 -6.97 -5.05 -1.28
CA HIS A 98 -5.59 -4.60 -1.16
C HIS A 98 -4.77 -5.80 -0.74
N VAL A 99 -3.82 -6.20 -1.57
CA VAL A 99 -3.01 -7.39 -1.33
C VAL A 99 -1.54 -6.99 -1.35
N LEU A 100 -0.85 -7.31 -0.26
CA LEU A 100 0.60 -7.11 -0.15
C LEU A 100 1.26 -8.45 -0.37
N SER A 101 2.25 -8.52 -1.22
CA SER A 101 2.95 -9.78 -1.44
C SER A 101 4.43 -9.54 -1.64
N VAL A 102 5.22 -10.55 -1.31
CA VAL A 102 6.64 -10.52 -1.56
C VAL A 102 6.86 -10.52 -3.06
N ASP A 103 7.79 -9.66 -3.52
CA ASP A 103 8.15 -9.62 -4.93
C ASP A 103 9.06 -10.81 -5.23
N PRO A 104 8.63 -11.75 -6.05
CA PRO A 104 9.46 -12.92 -6.33
C PRO A 104 10.81 -12.57 -6.93
N ASP A 105 10.86 -11.56 -7.80
CA ASP A 105 12.10 -11.15 -8.40
C ASP A 105 13.04 -10.54 -7.39
N TYR A 106 12.46 -9.91 -6.40
CA TYR A 106 13.21 -9.22 -5.39
C TYR A 106 13.91 -10.20 -4.45
N THR A 107 13.28 -11.33 -4.21
CA THR A 107 13.81 -12.28 -3.28
C THR A 107 14.73 -13.28 -3.94
N GLU A 108 14.85 -13.35 -5.19
CA GLU A 108 15.50 -14.28 -5.81
C GLU A 108 16.77 -14.34 -5.72
N VAL A 109 17.33 -14.61 -5.78
CA VAL A 109 18.39 -14.53 -5.60
C VAL A 109 19.13 -15.31 -5.99
N PRO A 110 19.39 -15.75 -6.26
CA PRO A 110 20.08 -16.24 -6.60
C PRO A 110 20.48 -16.51 -7.42
N SER A 111 20.54 -16.53 -7.80
CA SER A 111 20.66 -16.84 -8.63
C SER A 111 21.52 -17.13 -9.00
#